data_686f2b6ae98089a9006e1caf318c6c6b
#
_entry.id   686f2b6ae98089a9006e1caf318c6c6b
#
_cell.length_a   1.000
_cell.length_b   1.000
_cell.length_c   1.000
_cell.angle_alpha   90.00
_cell.angle_beta   90.00
_cell.angle_gamma   90.00
#
_symmetry.space_group_name_H-M   'P 1'
#
loop_
_entity.id
_entity.type
_entity.pdbx_description
1 polymer ?
#
loop_
_entity_poly.entity_id
_entity_poly.type
_entity_poly.pdbx_seq_one_letter_code
_entity_poly.pdbx_strand_id
1 'polypeptide(L)'
;MPPIKKRFGLLGRNINYSFSRGYFTEKFEKEKLEGYTYENFDIPTIESFLDVIKNNDHLSGMNVTIPYKEAVLPFLDKLSKKAAKIGAVNTIKFTKKGKLKGYNTDYYGFQKSLEPLLESHHKKALILGTGGASKGVAFALEELGIDYTFVSRQASDSVLGYNQITDLIFDEYQIVINSTPVGTSPNTDAYPEIPYEFFTKKHIAYDLIYNPAETQFLKKAQLQGAK
;
A
#
# COMPACT_ATOMS: atom_id res chain seq x y z
N MET A 1 21.43 25.69 -10.75
CA MET A 1 20.54 25.05 -9.76
C MET A 1 21.10 25.31 -8.37
N PRO A 2 20.27 25.58 -7.35
CA PRO A 2 20.77 25.71 -5.99
C PRO A 2 21.42 24.37 -5.54
N PRO A 3 22.38 24.39 -4.62
CA PRO A 3 23.02 23.18 -4.14
C PRO A 3 21.99 22.28 -3.43
N ILE A 4 22.10 20.96 -3.63
CA ILE A 4 21.21 19.98 -2.99
C ILE A 4 21.41 20.04 -1.47
N LYS A 5 20.34 20.34 -0.73
CA LYS A 5 20.32 20.38 0.74
C LYS A 5 19.78 19.08 1.32
N LYS A 6 18.75 18.51 0.68
CA LYS A 6 18.12 17.24 1.09
C LYS A 6 17.64 16.49 -0.13
N ARG A 7 17.96 15.21 -0.16
CA ARG A 7 17.52 14.27 -1.18
C ARG A 7 16.53 13.28 -0.55
N PHE A 8 15.42 13.09 -1.24
CA PHE A 8 14.41 12.09 -0.92
C PHE A 8 14.17 11.21 -2.15
N GLY A 9 13.45 10.13 -1.99
CA GLY A 9 13.08 9.34 -3.15
C GLY A 9 12.19 8.16 -2.85
N LEU A 10 11.84 7.45 -3.92
CA LEU A 10 11.09 6.22 -3.91
C LEU A 10 12.02 5.06 -4.24
N LEU A 11 12.09 4.08 -3.35
CA LEU A 11 12.78 2.81 -3.56
C LEU A 11 11.78 1.75 -4.03
N GLY A 12 12.06 1.12 -5.15
CA GLY A 12 11.21 0.04 -5.69
C GLY A 12 11.86 -0.65 -6.88
N ARG A 13 11.08 -1.47 -7.59
CA ARG A 13 11.50 -2.09 -8.86
C ARG A 13 10.47 -1.82 -9.93
N ASN A 14 10.94 -1.43 -11.13
CA ASN A 14 10.10 -1.04 -12.27
C ASN A 14 9.14 0.10 -11.90
N ILE A 15 9.63 1.14 -11.22
CA ILE A 15 8.82 2.22 -10.63
C ILE A 15 8.73 3.50 -11.49
N ASN A 16 9.09 3.45 -12.76
CA ASN A 16 9.03 4.62 -13.66
C ASN A 16 7.64 5.23 -13.81
N TYR A 17 6.60 4.42 -13.62
CA TYR A 17 5.19 4.84 -13.63
C TYR A 17 4.75 5.58 -12.37
N SER A 18 5.61 5.65 -11.35
CA SER A 18 5.21 6.18 -10.04
C SER A 18 4.92 7.69 -10.09
N PHE A 19 3.78 8.05 -9.54
CA PHE A 19 3.32 9.41 -9.33
C PHE A 19 4.18 10.20 -8.33
N SER A 20 4.85 9.51 -7.40
CA SER A 20 5.50 10.14 -6.23
C SER A 20 6.52 11.21 -6.59
N ARG A 21 7.35 10.97 -7.61
CA ARG A 21 8.38 11.94 -8.01
C ARG A 21 7.76 13.27 -8.45
N GLY A 22 6.76 13.23 -9.32
CA GLY A 22 6.06 14.43 -9.78
C GLY A 22 5.40 15.18 -8.62
N TYR A 23 4.66 14.46 -7.80
CA TYR A 23 3.96 15.02 -6.65
C TYR A 23 4.90 15.74 -5.66
N PHE A 24 6.00 15.10 -5.26
CA PHE A 24 6.92 15.72 -4.29
C PHE A 24 7.73 16.85 -4.91
N THR A 25 8.07 16.79 -6.18
CA THR A 25 8.73 17.90 -6.89
C THR A 25 7.84 19.14 -6.86
N GLU A 26 6.57 19.00 -7.28
CA GLU A 26 5.60 20.09 -7.24
C GLU A 26 5.35 20.61 -5.82
N LYS A 27 5.27 19.71 -4.85
CA LYS A 27 5.11 20.05 -3.42
C LYS A 27 6.29 20.88 -2.92
N PHE A 28 7.52 20.49 -3.21
CA PHE A 28 8.71 21.24 -2.78
C PHE A 28 8.78 22.62 -3.42
N GLU A 29 8.38 22.76 -4.68
CA GLU A 29 8.26 24.06 -5.37
C GLU A 29 7.20 24.95 -4.70
N LYS A 30 5.99 24.44 -4.47
CA LYS A 30 4.91 25.17 -3.79
C LYS A 30 5.30 25.62 -2.38
N GLU A 31 6.02 24.78 -1.65
CA GLU A 31 6.50 25.07 -0.30
C GLU A 31 7.80 25.87 -0.27
N LYS A 32 8.34 26.25 -1.45
CA LYS A 32 9.60 27.01 -1.61
C LYS A 32 10.80 26.36 -0.90
N LEU A 33 10.86 25.03 -0.93
CA LEU A 33 11.93 24.25 -0.34
C LEU A 33 13.11 24.11 -1.32
N GLU A 34 13.88 25.21 -1.47
CA GLU A 34 15.04 25.25 -2.35
C GLU A 34 16.10 24.21 -1.95
N GLY A 35 16.61 23.47 -2.96
CA GLY A 35 17.61 22.43 -2.77
C GLY A 35 17.06 21.10 -2.24
N TYR A 36 15.74 20.92 -2.22
CA TYR A 36 15.10 19.62 -1.94
C TYR A 36 14.82 18.91 -3.26
N THR A 37 15.16 17.62 -3.35
CA THR A 37 14.92 16.78 -4.52
C THR A 37 14.18 15.50 -4.13
N TYR A 38 13.40 14.97 -5.08
CA TYR A 38 12.78 13.66 -4.96
C TYR A 38 13.05 12.83 -6.23
N GLU A 39 13.62 11.65 -6.05
CA GLU A 39 14.14 10.82 -7.14
C GLU A 39 13.56 9.40 -7.06
N ASN A 40 13.61 8.66 -8.18
CA ASN A 40 13.30 7.24 -8.19
C ASN A 40 14.60 6.44 -8.07
N PHE A 41 14.68 5.60 -7.04
CA PHE A 41 15.73 4.59 -6.86
C PHE A 41 15.17 3.25 -7.32
N ASP A 42 15.19 3.04 -8.64
CA ASP A 42 14.74 1.81 -9.29
C ASP A 42 15.88 0.80 -9.25
N ILE A 43 15.75 -0.23 -8.41
CA ILE A 43 16.81 -1.23 -8.19
C ILE A 43 16.32 -2.63 -8.54
N PRO A 44 17.16 -3.49 -9.15
CA PRO A 44 16.77 -4.83 -9.57
C PRO A 44 16.56 -5.80 -8.38
N THR A 45 17.35 -5.62 -7.31
CA THR A 45 17.29 -6.44 -6.09
C THR A 45 17.50 -5.57 -4.86
N ILE A 46 17.04 -6.04 -3.69
CA ILE A 46 17.12 -5.24 -2.45
C ILE A 46 18.54 -5.04 -1.95
N GLU A 47 19.47 -5.92 -2.30
CA GLU A 47 20.89 -5.84 -1.94
C GLU A 47 21.53 -4.54 -2.46
N SER A 48 21.07 -4.04 -3.62
CA SER A 48 21.50 -2.76 -4.19
C SER A 48 21.09 -1.55 -3.36
N PHE A 49 20.24 -1.71 -2.34
CA PHE A 49 19.82 -0.61 -1.44
C PHE A 49 21.00 0.02 -0.71
N LEU A 50 21.99 -0.77 -0.30
CA LEU A 50 23.17 -0.25 0.38
C LEU A 50 24.03 0.62 -0.55
N ASP A 51 24.10 0.28 -1.83
CA ASP A 51 24.80 1.08 -2.84
C ASP A 51 24.06 2.41 -3.10
N VAL A 52 22.72 2.38 -3.10
CA VAL A 52 21.93 3.62 -3.18
C VAL A 52 22.27 4.55 -2.03
N ILE A 53 22.36 4.04 -0.80
CA ILE A 53 22.71 4.87 0.38
C ILE A 53 24.13 5.43 0.24
N LYS A 54 25.08 4.58 -0.16
CA LYS A 54 26.50 4.94 -0.25
C LYS A 54 26.80 5.98 -1.32
N ASN A 55 26.08 5.87 -2.46
CA ASN A 55 26.36 6.69 -3.65
C ASN A 55 25.51 7.96 -3.76
N ASN A 56 24.65 8.23 -2.77
CA ASN A 56 23.77 9.41 -2.80
C ASN A 56 23.92 10.25 -1.53
N ASP A 57 24.69 11.31 -1.66
CA ASP A 57 24.84 12.28 -0.60
C ASP A 57 23.52 13.01 -0.28
N HIS A 58 23.41 13.51 0.96
CA HIS A 58 22.27 14.28 1.45
C HIS A 58 20.94 13.52 1.54
N LEU A 59 20.93 12.16 1.42
CA LEU A 59 19.73 11.38 1.66
C LEU A 59 19.16 11.66 3.06
N SER A 60 17.89 12.06 3.07
CA SER A 60 17.18 12.45 4.31
C SER A 60 15.99 11.55 4.61
N GLY A 61 15.47 10.87 3.60
CA GLY A 61 14.40 9.91 3.72
C GLY A 61 14.05 9.26 2.39
N MET A 62 13.36 8.12 2.47
CA MET A 62 12.88 7.39 1.30
C MET A 62 11.49 6.83 1.57
N ASN A 63 10.64 6.82 0.55
CA ASN A 63 9.51 5.92 0.50
C ASN A 63 9.96 4.56 -0.05
N VAL A 64 9.27 3.50 0.31
CA VAL A 64 9.51 2.14 -0.17
C VAL A 64 8.22 1.59 -0.74
N THR A 65 8.30 1.03 -1.95
CA THR A 65 7.17 0.42 -2.63
C THR A 65 7.50 -1.02 -3.07
N ILE A 66 6.65 -1.61 -3.87
CA ILE A 66 6.78 -2.97 -4.41
C ILE A 66 8.13 -3.15 -5.10
N PRO A 67 8.82 -4.29 -4.89
CA PRO A 67 8.46 -5.40 -4.01
C PRO A 67 9.11 -5.33 -2.62
N TYR A 68 9.69 -4.20 -2.21
CA TYR A 68 10.70 -4.11 -1.15
C TYR A 68 10.17 -3.71 0.24
N LYS A 69 8.86 -3.53 0.43
CA LYS A 69 8.30 -3.10 1.74
C LYS A 69 8.63 -4.05 2.90
N GLU A 70 8.79 -5.34 2.62
CA GLU A 70 9.20 -6.36 3.59
C GLU A 70 10.70 -6.64 3.49
N ALA A 71 11.22 -6.78 2.28
CA ALA A 71 12.62 -7.14 2.03
C ALA A 71 13.62 -6.10 2.58
N VAL A 72 13.19 -4.83 2.77
CA VAL A 72 14.05 -3.76 3.32
C VAL A 72 14.27 -3.87 4.84
N LEU A 73 13.44 -4.63 5.56
CA LEU A 73 13.49 -4.70 7.02
C LEU A 73 14.87 -5.05 7.60
N PRO A 74 15.62 -6.05 7.07
CA PRO A 74 16.93 -6.41 7.59
C PRO A 74 18.00 -5.30 7.45
N PHE A 75 17.77 -4.32 6.57
CA PHE A 75 18.69 -3.22 6.30
C PHE A 75 18.46 -2.01 7.21
N LEU A 76 17.48 -2.05 8.11
CA LEU A 76 17.09 -0.93 8.95
C LEU A 76 17.59 -1.10 10.38
N ASP A 77 18.13 -0.03 10.95
CA ASP A 77 18.62 -0.03 12.35
C ASP A 77 17.49 -0.12 13.39
N LYS A 78 16.32 0.45 13.06
CA LYS A 78 15.16 0.50 13.96
C LYS A 78 13.85 0.54 13.17
N LEU A 79 12.81 0.01 13.80
CA LEU A 79 11.43 0.14 13.33
C LEU A 79 10.61 0.97 14.32
N SER A 80 9.60 1.66 13.84
CA SER A 80 8.53 2.17 14.70
C SER A 80 7.76 0.98 15.28
N LYS A 81 7.12 1.14 16.45
CA LYS A 81 6.32 0.08 17.08
C LYS A 81 5.27 -0.50 16.11
N LYS A 82 4.60 0.37 15.35
CA LYS A 82 3.58 -0.05 14.38
C LYS A 82 4.19 -0.75 13.16
N ALA A 83 5.27 -0.23 12.59
CA ALA A 83 5.95 -0.91 11.47
C ALA A 83 6.49 -2.29 11.87
N ALA A 84 6.95 -2.46 13.11
CA ALA A 84 7.38 -3.76 13.64
C ALA A 84 6.22 -4.76 13.75
N LYS A 85 5.03 -4.31 14.21
CA LYS A 85 3.83 -5.15 14.26
C LYS A 85 3.32 -5.51 12.86
N ILE A 86 3.31 -4.55 11.93
CA ILE A 86 2.88 -4.74 10.55
C ILE A 86 3.81 -5.68 9.78
N GLY A 87 5.11 -5.67 10.10
CA GLY A 87 6.11 -6.44 9.36
C GLY A 87 6.40 -5.89 7.95
N ALA A 88 6.10 -4.60 7.70
CA ALA A 88 6.38 -3.93 6.43
C ALA A 88 6.67 -2.44 6.63
N VAL A 89 7.54 -1.89 5.80
CA VAL A 89 7.96 -0.48 5.82
C VAL A 89 7.68 0.16 4.46
N ASN A 90 7.03 1.32 4.47
CA ASN A 90 6.85 2.15 3.28
C ASN A 90 7.58 3.50 3.37
N THR A 91 8.21 3.81 4.52
CA THR A 91 8.90 5.08 4.75
C THR A 91 10.14 4.85 5.62
N ILE A 92 11.29 5.31 5.14
CA ILE A 92 12.56 5.27 5.86
C ILE A 92 13.00 6.69 6.17
N LYS A 93 13.26 6.98 7.44
CA LYS A 93 13.86 8.23 7.89
C LYS A 93 15.34 8.02 8.14
N PHE A 94 16.17 8.88 7.55
CA PHE A 94 17.58 8.99 7.84
C PHE A 94 17.76 9.95 9.03
N THR A 95 18.26 9.44 10.13
CA THR A 95 18.43 10.26 11.34
C THR A 95 19.73 11.06 11.28
N LYS A 96 19.84 12.11 12.09
CA LYS A 96 21.08 12.92 12.21
C LYS A 96 22.31 12.11 12.62
N LYS A 97 22.12 10.91 13.20
CA LYS A 97 23.18 9.98 13.60
C LYS A 97 23.50 8.93 12.54
N GLY A 98 23.04 9.10 11.31
CA GLY A 98 23.20 8.14 10.21
C GLY A 98 22.40 6.85 10.35
N LYS A 99 21.48 6.75 11.32
CA LYS A 99 20.64 5.57 11.53
C LYS A 99 19.41 5.59 10.63
N LEU A 100 19.03 4.41 10.11
CA LEU A 100 17.85 4.17 9.30
C LEU A 100 16.68 3.72 10.18
N LYS A 101 15.61 4.51 10.22
CA LYS A 101 14.41 4.16 10.97
C LYS A 101 13.21 3.96 10.04
N GLY A 102 12.63 2.75 10.08
CA GLY A 102 11.48 2.36 9.27
C GLY A 102 10.14 2.69 9.93
N TYR A 103 9.21 3.11 9.08
CA TYR A 103 7.83 3.41 9.42
C TYR A 103 6.89 2.78 8.37
N ASN A 104 5.65 2.59 8.77
CA ASN A 104 4.57 2.31 7.83
C ASN A 104 3.52 3.41 7.99
N THR A 105 3.16 4.08 6.93
CA THR A 105 2.14 5.13 6.90
C THR A 105 0.91 4.70 6.10
N ASP A 106 1.00 3.58 5.35
CA ASP A 106 -0.11 3.07 4.52
C ASP A 106 -1.31 2.71 5.40
N TYR A 107 -1.06 2.02 6.55
CA TYR A 107 -2.13 1.63 7.46
C TYR A 107 -2.95 2.83 7.95
N TYR A 108 -2.28 3.97 8.23
CA TYR A 108 -2.96 5.16 8.74
C TYR A 108 -3.81 5.82 7.65
N GLY A 109 -3.27 5.94 6.43
CA GLY A 109 -4.00 6.47 5.28
C GLY A 109 -5.25 5.64 4.99
N PHE A 110 -5.10 4.31 4.92
CA PHE A 110 -6.20 3.37 4.74
C PHE A 110 -7.24 3.49 5.86
N GLN A 111 -6.81 3.45 7.13
CA GLN A 111 -7.70 3.56 8.28
C GLN A 111 -8.56 4.83 8.20
N LYS A 112 -7.91 5.99 7.96
CA LYS A 112 -8.60 7.28 7.92
C LYS A 112 -9.55 7.43 6.74
N SER A 113 -9.30 6.77 5.62
CA SER A 113 -10.20 6.79 4.46
C SER A 113 -11.34 5.79 4.57
N LEU A 114 -11.15 4.65 5.25
CA LEU A 114 -12.20 3.66 5.47
C LEU A 114 -13.16 4.08 6.59
N GLU A 115 -12.65 4.62 7.68
CA GLU A 115 -13.40 4.94 8.91
C GLU A 115 -14.73 5.70 8.67
N PRO A 116 -14.78 6.73 7.78
CA PRO A 116 -16.02 7.45 7.50
C PRO A 116 -17.08 6.65 6.73
N LEU A 117 -16.70 5.55 6.09
CA LEU A 117 -17.59 4.68 5.30
C LEU A 117 -18.24 3.59 6.15
N LEU A 118 -17.70 3.35 7.35
CA LEU A 118 -18.12 2.25 8.21
C LEU A 118 -19.49 2.50 8.83
N GLU A 119 -20.29 1.46 8.84
CA GLU A 119 -21.55 1.34 9.57
C GLU A 119 -21.48 0.22 10.61
N SER A 120 -22.45 0.13 11.50
CA SER A 120 -22.43 -0.81 12.63
C SER A 120 -22.37 -2.30 12.22
N HIS A 121 -22.82 -2.63 11.02
CA HIS A 121 -22.80 -3.99 10.48
C HIS A 121 -21.46 -4.38 9.82
N HIS A 122 -20.60 -3.45 9.49
CA HIS A 122 -19.28 -3.71 8.91
C HIS A 122 -18.33 -4.31 9.95
N LYS A 123 -18.39 -5.63 10.15
CA LYS A 123 -17.60 -6.35 11.17
C LYS A 123 -16.48 -7.19 10.60
N LYS A 124 -16.58 -7.59 9.34
CA LYS A 124 -15.62 -8.49 8.70
C LYS A 124 -15.21 -8.01 7.32
N ALA A 125 -13.96 -8.25 6.96
CA ALA A 125 -13.37 -7.81 5.70
C ALA A 125 -12.64 -8.95 4.97
N LEU A 126 -12.82 -9.04 3.65
CA LEU A 126 -11.96 -9.82 2.76
C LEU A 126 -10.82 -8.93 2.26
N ILE A 127 -9.58 -9.39 2.41
CA ILE A 127 -8.39 -8.72 1.87
C ILE A 127 -7.88 -9.55 0.70
N LEU A 128 -8.08 -9.05 -0.51
CA LEU A 128 -7.58 -9.70 -1.72
C LEU A 128 -6.07 -9.42 -1.85
N GLY A 129 -5.26 -10.46 -1.72
CA GLY A 129 -3.80 -10.40 -1.75
C GLY A 129 -3.14 -10.52 -0.36
N THR A 130 -1.88 -10.98 -0.35
CA THR A 130 -1.09 -11.30 0.87
C THR A 130 0.26 -10.57 0.91
N GLY A 131 0.46 -9.51 0.13
CA GLY A 131 1.71 -8.75 0.04
C GLY A 131 1.87 -7.71 1.16
N GLY A 132 2.97 -6.94 1.13
CA GLY A 132 3.28 -5.94 2.17
C GLY A 132 2.22 -4.85 2.36
N ALA A 133 1.43 -4.52 1.33
CA ALA A 133 0.32 -3.57 1.47
C ALA A 133 -0.84 -4.18 2.29
N SER A 134 -1.17 -5.46 2.04
CA SER A 134 -2.23 -6.16 2.76
C SER A 134 -1.98 -6.27 4.27
N LYS A 135 -0.71 -6.35 4.68
CA LYS A 135 -0.33 -6.34 6.11
C LYS A 135 -0.67 -5.01 6.80
N GLY A 136 -0.48 -3.89 6.08
CA GLY A 136 -0.89 -2.57 6.58
C GLY A 136 -2.41 -2.44 6.70
N VAL A 137 -3.15 -3.00 5.72
CA VAL A 137 -4.62 -3.08 5.75
C VAL A 137 -5.09 -3.92 6.93
N ALA A 138 -4.56 -5.13 7.09
CA ALA A 138 -4.89 -6.03 8.20
C ALA A 138 -4.70 -5.35 9.57
N PHE A 139 -3.54 -4.73 9.78
CA PHE A 139 -3.27 -3.99 11.00
C PHE A 139 -4.26 -2.84 11.24
N ALA A 140 -4.67 -2.13 10.19
CA ALA A 140 -5.65 -1.05 10.33
C ALA A 140 -7.06 -1.59 10.69
N LEU A 141 -7.46 -2.74 10.12
CA LEU A 141 -8.71 -3.41 10.47
C LEU A 141 -8.71 -3.88 11.93
N GLU A 142 -7.59 -4.45 12.40
CA GLU A 142 -7.41 -4.81 13.82
C GLU A 142 -7.59 -3.60 14.76
N GLU A 143 -6.97 -2.45 14.42
CA GLU A 143 -7.11 -1.20 15.19
C GLU A 143 -8.55 -0.66 15.17
N LEU A 144 -9.35 -1.01 14.14
CA LEU A 144 -10.77 -0.66 14.01
C LEU A 144 -11.73 -1.72 14.64
N GLY A 145 -11.18 -2.85 15.13
CA GLY A 145 -12.00 -3.93 15.68
C GLY A 145 -12.79 -4.70 14.60
N ILE A 146 -12.27 -4.77 13.37
CA ILE A 146 -12.87 -5.48 12.23
C ILE A 146 -12.06 -6.75 11.98
N ASP A 147 -12.71 -7.90 12.04
CA ASP A 147 -12.11 -9.18 11.69
C ASP A 147 -11.83 -9.25 10.18
N TYR A 148 -10.83 -10.02 9.77
CA TYR A 148 -10.51 -10.14 8.36
C TYR A 148 -10.03 -11.54 7.98
N THR A 149 -10.16 -11.83 6.68
CA THR A 149 -9.60 -13.03 6.08
C THR A 149 -8.88 -12.64 4.78
N PHE A 150 -7.68 -13.18 4.60
CA PHE A 150 -6.95 -13.01 3.35
C PHE A 150 -7.51 -13.91 2.27
N VAL A 151 -7.48 -13.40 1.03
CA VAL A 151 -7.80 -14.16 -0.18
C VAL A 151 -6.58 -14.19 -1.10
N SER A 152 -6.21 -15.37 -1.57
CA SER A 152 -5.07 -15.56 -2.47
C SER A 152 -5.35 -16.60 -3.55
N ARG A 153 -4.51 -16.62 -4.58
CA ARG A 153 -4.52 -17.67 -5.63
C ARG A 153 -4.16 -19.06 -5.06
N GLN A 154 -3.43 -19.08 -3.96
CA GLN A 154 -3.08 -20.30 -3.22
C GLN A 154 -3.77 -20.23 -1.86
N ALA A 155 -4.74 -21.12 -1.66
CA ALA A 155 -5.40 -21.29 -0.38
C ALA A 155 -4.48 -21.96 0.65
N SER A 156 -4.73 -21.68 1.94
CA SER A 156 -4.12 -22.37 3.07
C SER A 156 -5.12 -22.40 4.23
N ASP A 157 -4.74 -22.97 5.38
CA ASP A 157 -5.61 -23.04 6.57
C ASP A 157 -6.10 -21.66 7.05
N SER A 158 -5.37 -20.58 6.75
CA SER A 158 -5.69 -19.21 7.17
C SER A 158 -5.94 -18.24 6.00
N VAL A 159 -5.95 -18.72 4.75
CA VAL A 159 -6.10 -17.91 3.54
C VAL A 159 -7.08 -18.57 2.59
N LEU A 160 -8.18 -17.90 2.25
CA LEU A 160 -9.14 -18.38 1.29
C LEU A 160 -8.58 -18.36 -0.14
N GLY A 161 -8.97 -19.35 -0.93
CA GLY A 161 -8.83 -19.29 -2.39
C GLY A 161 -9.95 -18.47 -3.01
N TYR A 162 -9.72 -17.89 -4.19
CA TYR A 162 -10.76 -17.15 -4.91
C TYR A 162 -12.00 -18.01 -5.22
N ASN A 163 -11.81 -19.31 -5.48
CA ASN A 163 -12.88 -20.28 -5.73
C ASN A 163 -13.68 -20.69 -4.48
N GLN A 164 -13.26 -20.27 -3.29
CA GLN A 164 -13.96 -20.51 -2.03
C GLN A 164 -14.87 -19.34 -1.63
N ILE A 165 -14.86 -18.25 -2.39
CA ILE A 165 -15.72 -17.09 -2.14
C ILE A 165 -17.13 -17.40 -2.63
N THR A 166 -18.06 -17.61 -1.70
CA THR A 166 -19.47 -17.91 -1.94
C THR A 166 -20.35 -16.74 -1.52
N ASP A 167 -21.65 -16.83 -1.80
CA ASP A 167 -22.68 -15.90 -1.30
C ASP A 167 -22.66 -15.78 0.23
N LEU A 168 -22.55 -16.92 0.92
CA LEU A 168 -22.46 -16.94 2.39
C LEU A 168 -21.26 -16.17 2.92
N ILE A 169 -20.12 -16.28 2.24
CA ILE A 169 -18.93 -15.50 2.58
C ILE A 169 -19.18 -14.00 2.38
N PHE A 170 -19.84 -13.60 1.27
CA PHE A 170 -20.17 -12.19 1.05
C PHE A 170 -21.17 -11.66 2.08
N ASP A 171 -22.15 -12.44 2.48
CA ASP A 171 -23.11 -12.05 3.54
C ASP A 171 -22.41 -11.80 4.88
N GLU A 172 -21.33 -12.52 5.15
CA GLU A 172 -20.56 -12.41 6.40
C GLU A 172 -19.49 -11.29 6.32
N TYR A 173 -18.89 -11.05 5.14
CA TYR A 173 -17.78 -10.13 4.92
C TYR A 173 -18.20 -8.94 4.05
N GLN A 174 -18.80 -7.92 4.67
CA GLN A 174 -19.34 -6.77 3.93
C GLN A 174 -18.27 -5.73 3.50
N ILE A 175 -17.00 -5.95 3.77
CA ILE A 175 -15.91 -5.10 3.29
C ILE A 175 -14.99 -5.94 2.41
N VAL A 176 -14.82 -5.56 1.15
CA VAL A 176 -13.91 -6.25 0.22
C VAL A 176 -12.83 -5.28 -0.23
N ILE A 177 -11.58 -5.61 0.03
CA ILE A 177 -10.44 -4.72 -0.17
C ILE A 177 -9.49 -5.33 -1.19
N ASN A 178 -9.31 -4.68 -2.34
CA ASN A 178 -8.28 -5.05 -3.29
C ASN A 178 -6.92 -4.48 -2.85
N SER A 179 -6.02 -5.34 -2.40
CA SER A 179 -4.63 -5.04 -2.09
C SER A 179 -3.64 -5.68 -3.09
N THR A 180 -4.17 -6.22 -4.20
CA THR A 180 -3.39 -6.76 -5.31
C THR A 180 -3.00 -5.66 -6.30
N PRO A 181 -2.03 -5.86 -7.20
CA PRO A 181 -1.76 -4.95 -8.30
C PRO A 181 -2.71 -5.12 -9.50
N VAL A 182 -3.71 -6.02 -9.42
CA VAL A 182 -4.62 -6.34 -10.53
C VAL A 182 -5.56 -5.17 -10.78
N GLY A 183 -5.48 -4.59 -11.98
CA GLY A 183 -6.24 -3.40 -12.37
C GLY A 183 -5.42 -2.10 -12.32
N THR A 184 -4.14 -2.17 -11.93
CA THR A 184 -3.25 -1.00 -11.99
C THR A 184 -2.75 -0.73 -13.41
N SER A 185 -2.49 0.54 -13.74
CA SER A 185 -1.87 0.94 -15.02
C SER A 185 -0.55 0.20 -15.26
N PRO A 186 -0.25 -0.28 -16.50
CA PRO A 186 -1.02 -0.07 -17.72
C PRO A 186 -2.17 -1.06 -17.95
N ASN A 187 -2.31 -2.14 -17.18
CA ASN A 187 -3.33 -3.17 -17.37
C ASN A 187 -4.62 -2.83 -16.60
N THR A 188 -5.28 -1.74 -17.00
CA THR A 188 -6.44 -1.17 -16.30
C THR A 188 -7.75 -1.94 -16.51
N ASP A 189 -7.81 -2.84 -17.50
CA ASP A 189 -8.99 -3.65 -17.76
C ASP A 189 -9.06 -4.91 -16.89
N ALA A 190 -7.94 -5.28 -16.26
CA ALA A 190 -7.88 -6.40 -15.34
C ALA A 190 -8.61 -6.06 -14.02
N TYR A 191 -9.14 -7.08 -13.37
CA TYR A 191 -9.79 -6.99 -12.07
C TYR A 191 -9.67 -8.33 -11.32
N PRO A 192 -9.73 -8.36 -9.97
CA PRO A 192 -9.77 -9.60 -9.22
C PRO A 192 -10.96 -10.45 -9.61
N GLU A 193 -10.77 -11.74 -9.86
CA GLU A 193 -11.82 -12.68 -10.24
C GLU A 193 -12.61 -13.15 -9.02
N ILE A 194 -13.54 -12.31 -8.56
CA ILE A 194 -14.47 -12.61 -7.47
C ILE A 194 -15.93 -12.56 -7.99
N PRO A 195 -16.89 -13.17 -7.30
CA PRO A 195 -18.31 -13.15 -7.72
C PRO A 195 -18.94 -11.78 -7.40
N TYR A 196 -18.86 -10.85 -8.35
CA TYR A 196 -19.36 -9.47 -8.20
C TYR A 196 -20.87 -9.38 -7.99
N GLU A 197 -21.63 -10.36 -8.45
CA GLU A 197 -23.08 -10.47 -8.29
C GLU A 197 -23.55 -10.52 -6.84
N PHE A 198 -22.65 -10.84 -5.91
CA PHE A 198 -22.96 -10.90 -4.47
C PHE A 198 -22.78 -9.55 -3.76
N PHE A 199 -22.20 -8.55 -4.43
CA PHE A 199 -22.17 -7.20 -3.85
C PHE A 199 -23.59 -6.65 -3.74
N THR A 200 -23.82 -5.87 -2.70
CA THR A 200 -25.07 -5.14 -2.44
C THR A 200 -24.75 -3.78 -1.84
N LYS A 201 -25.75 -2.92 -1.65
CA LYS A 201 -25.60 -1.62 -0.96
C LYS A 201 -25.12 -1.69 0.48
N LYS A 202 -25.05 -2.88 1.06
CA LYS A 202 -24.46 -3.11 2.41
C LYS A 202 -22.94 -3.27 2.36
N HIS A 203 -22.35 -3.42 1.18
CA HIS A 203 -20.94 -3.67 1.03
C HIS A 203 -20.13 -2.41 0.78
N ILE A 204 -18.89 -2.44 1.22
CA ILE A 204 -17.84 -1.50 0.83
C ILE A 204 -16.86 -2.23 -0.07
N ALA A 205 -16.62 -1.71 -1.27
CA ALA A 205 -15.52 -2.10 -2.14
C ALA A 205 -14.42 -1.05 -2.03
N TYR A 206 -13.25 -1.44 -1.56
CA TYR A 206 -12.12 -0.54 -1.37
C TYR A 206 -10.93 -1.01 -2.20
N ASP A 207 -10.35 -0.11 -2.99
CA ASP A 207 -9.17 -0.42 -3.80
C ASP A 207 -7.96 0.39 -3.34
N LEU A 208 -6.81 -0.26 -3.16
CA LEU A 208 -5.55 0.42 -2.87
C LEU A 208 -4.91 1.03 -4.13
N ILE A 209 -5.41 0.69 -5.33
CA ILE A 209 -4.94 1.24 -6.59
C ILE A 209 -5.46 2.67 -6.72
N TYR A 210 -4.57 3.61 -7.03
CA TYR A 210 -4.89 5.02 -7.25
C TYR A 210 -4.70 5.45 -8.72
N ASN A 211 -4.15 4.59 -9.54
CA ASN A 211 -3.99 4.81 -10.98
C ASN A 211 -4.36 3.53 -11.76
N PRO A 212 -5.54 3.49 -12.40
CA PRO A 212 -6.52 4.57 -12.58
C PRO A 212 -7.23 4.98 -11.28
N ALA A 213 -7.86 6.14 -11.27
CA ALA A 213 -8.64 6.62 -10.12
C ALA A 213 -9.87 5.75 -9.84
N GLU A 214 -10.41 5.11 -10.88
CA GLU A 214 -11.53 4.19 -10.78
C GLU A 214 -11.19 2.90 -11.54
N THR A 215 -10.97 1.81 -10.79
CA THR A 215 -10.62 0.49 -11.34
C THR A 215 -11.86 -0.28 -11.80
N GLN A 216 -11.67 -1.32 -12.61
CA GLN A 216 -12.76 -2.23 -12.98
C GLN A 216 -13.37 -2.95 -11.76
N PHE A 217 -12.55 -3.21 -10.73
CA PHE A 217 -13.03 -3.75 -9.45
C PHE A 217 -14.09 -2.84 -8.82
N LEU A 218 -13.79 -1.54 -8.68
CA LEU A 218 -14.74 -0.57 -8.14
C LEU A 218 -15.98 -0.43 -9.00
N LYS A 219 -15.82 -0.28 -10.33
CA LYS A 219 -16.96 -0.17 -11.26
C LYS A 219 -17.92 -1.35 -11.15
N LYS A 220 -17.38 -2.58 -11.15
CA LYS A 220 -18.21 -3.79 -11.05
C LYS A 220 -18.94 -3.88 -9.71
N ALA A 221 -18.30 -3.53 -8.61
CA ALA A 221 -18.93 -3.51 -7.31
C ALA A 221 -20.02 -2.43 -7.20
N GLN A 222 -19.77 -1.22 -7.73
CA GLN A 222 -20.73 -0.13 -7.75
C GLN A 222 -21.98 -0.45 -8.59
N LEU A 223 -21.84 -1.18 -9.70
CA LEU A 223 -22.99 -1.64 -10.52
C LEU A 223 -23.96 -2.52 -9.72
N GLN A 224 -23.51 -3.18 -8.66
CA GLN A 224 -24.32 -3.96 -7.73
C GLN A 224 -24.78 -3.14 -6.49
N GLY A 225 -24.41 -1.85 -6.44
CA GLY A 225 -24.81 -0.92 -5.39
C GLY A 225 -23.85 -0.80 -4.22
N ALA A 226 -22.65 -1.42 -4.25
CA ALA A 226 -21.62 -1.23 -3.22
C ALA A 226 -21.13 0.22 -3.16
N LYS A 227 -20.70 0.63 -1.96
CA LYS A 227 -20.04 1.92 -1.72
C LYS A 227 -18.57 1.85 -2.08
#